data_09578762c8d7281541c20b4927467ca3
#
_entry.id   09578762c8d7281541c20b4927467ca3
#
_cell.length_a   1.000
_cell.length_b   1.000
_cell.length_c   1.000
_cell.angle_alpha   90.00
_cell.angle_beta   90.00
_cell.angle_gamma   90.00
#
_symmetry.space_group_name_H-M   'P 1'
#
loop_
_entity.id
_entity.type
_entity.pdbx_description
1 polymer ?
#
loop_
_entity_poly.entity_id
_entity_poly.type
_entity_poly.pdbx_seq_one_letter_code
_entity_poly.pdbx_strand_id
1 'polypeptide(L)'
;MDYYLLKIVALTVTASAIAIHLLIKVRKSGPANLPPGSLGLPVIGQTLGVLRAARANSGNRWIQDRVDIHGPVWKASVLCTPTVFLTGPAANKFIFFSSVLRARTPRSFRRIFGDKSIVDMHGEDHRRIRGALMEFLKPDMLKLYVGRVDGQVRRHLRENWRGRTTVRVLPLMKRLTFDVVSELLLGLETGAVRDALVEDFRRMVEGVFAVPVDLPFTTFRRSLEASRRARLLLEGITRDKKAMLGLGKASPSSDLITRLLSLTDGHGEQLLTDEEIVDNGMFALVAGHDTTSMLMASMVRHLASDPATLAAMVQEHEEIASNKAEGEALTWEDLSKMKLTWRVAQETLRIDPPFFGNVRTTLEDIEFDGYRIPKGWQVFWTAKVTHMDPRIFHEPAQFDPSRFESQSPVTPPCSFVAFGGGPRICPAIEFTKMETLVTMHYLVRHFRWMLCCNPVLSPLHGLPIELEHRTSLCIRPE
;
A
#
# COMPACT_ATOMS: atom_id res chain seq x y z
N MET A 1 23.66 -54.01 -8.63
CA MET A 1 23.34 -52.57 -8.49
C MET A 1 21.85 -52.34 -8.28
N ASP A 2 20.97 -53.17 -8.85
CA ASP A 2 19.53 -52.97 -8.81
C ASP A 2 18.85 -53.29 -7.45
N TYR A 3 19.38 -54.25 -6.69
CA TYR A 3 18.78 -54.64 -5.41
C TYR A 3 18.86 -53.55 -4.32
N TYR A 4 19.95 -52.80 -4.26
CA TYR A 4 20.12 -51.66 -3.34
C TYR A 4 19.27 -50.47 -3.77
N LEU A 5 19.16 -50.22 -5.08
CA LEU A 5 18.29 -49.17 -5.61
C LEU A 5 16.82 -49.44 -5.29
N LEU A 6 16.39 -50.71 -5.44
CA LEU A 6 15.03 -51.13 -5.10
C LEU A 6 14.72 -50.96 -3.61
N LYS A 7 15.69 -51.26 -2.72
CA LYS A 7 15.54 -51.04 -1.27
C LYS A 7 15.45 -49.54 -0.92
N ILE A 8 16.26 -48.69 -1.54
CA ILE A 8 16.23 -47.23 -1.32
C ILE A 8 14.90 -46.68 -1.79
N VAL A 9 14.39 -47.08 -2.96
CA VAL A 9 13.09 -46.65 -3.46
C VAL A 9 11.97 -47.14 -2.55
N ALA A 10 11.97 -48.38 -2.10
CA ALA A 10 10.98 -48.92 -1.18
C ALA A 10 11.00 -48.18 0.17
N LEU A 11 12.19 -47.85 0.72
CA LEU A 11 12.33 -47.10 1.97
C LEU A 11 11.82 -45.65 1.84
N THR A 12 12.12 -44.98 0.73
CA THR A 12 11.63 -43.61 0.48
C THR A 12 10.13 -43.58 0.26
N VAL A 13 9.55 -44.53 -0.45
CA VAL A 13 8.08 -44.64 -0.64
C VAL A 13 7.39 -44.91 0.70
N THR A 14 7.96 -45.84 1.51
CA THR A 14 7.39 -46.18 2.82
C THR A 14 7.50 -44.99 3.81
N ALA A 15 8.63 -44.32 3.85
CA ALA A 15 8.81 -43.12 4.67
C ALA A 15 7.88 -41.98 4.23
N SER A 16 7.70 -41.79 2.93
CA SER A 16 6.73 -40.82 2.38
C SER A 16 5.29 -41.19 2.72
N ALA A 17 4.91 -42.46 2.64
CA ALA A 17 3.57 -42.95 3.01
C ALA A 17 3.30 -42.76 4.51
N ILE A 18 4.29 -43.05 5.37
CA ILE A 18 4.20 -42.84 6.82
C ILE A 18 4.09 -41.35 7.13
N ALA A 19 4.89 -40.51 6.52
CA ALA A 19 4.82 -39.06 6.66
C ALA A 19 3.44 -38.51 6.22
N ILE A 20 2.92 -38.98 5.09
CA ILE A 20 1.57 -38.65 4.60
C ILE A 20 0.50 -39.13 5.58
N HIS A 21 0.61 -40.35 6.09
CA HIS A 21 -0.34 -40.90 7.06
C HIS A 21 -0.33 -40.11 8.39
N LEU A 22 0.85 -39.77 8.91
CA LEU A 22 1.00 -38.94 10.11
C LEU A 22 0.43 -37.55 9.89
N LEU A 23 0.68 -36.93 8.72
CA LEU A 23 0.10 -35.64 8.35
C LEU A 23 -1.43 -35.69 8.26
N ILE A 24 -2.00 -36.77 7.71
CA ILE A 24 -3.46 -36.98 7.64
C ILE A 24 -4.04 -37.17 9.06
N LYS A 25 -3.35 -37.90 9.93
CA LYS A 25 -3.78 -38.15 11.30
C LYS A 25 -3.76 -36.88 12.16
N VAL A 26 -2.71 -36.05 12.02
CA VAL A 26 -2.62 -34.73 12.67
C VAL A 26 -3.71 -33.78 12.13
N ARG A 27 -4.08 -33.89 10.85
CA ARG A 27 -5.18 -33.11 10.28
C ARG A 27 -6.56 -33.52 10.79
N LYS A 28 -6.79 -34.82 11.06
CA LYS A 28 -8.07 -35.31 11.61
C LYS A 28 -8.26 -34.98 13.10
N SER A 29 -7.17 -34.73 13.82
CA SER A 29 -7.17 -34.34 15.24
C SER A 29 -7.19 -32.80 15.45
N GLY A 30 -7.53 -32.04 14.46
CA GLY A 30 -7.64 -30.58 14.56
C GLY A 30 -8.70 -30.15 15.58
N PRO A 31 -8.54 -28.96 16.17
CA PRO A 31 -9.50 -28.44 17.13
C PRO A 31 -10.91 -28.44 16.55
N ALA A 32 -11.90 -28.73 17.39
CA ALA A 32 -13.30 -28.66 16.99
C ALA A 32 -13.68 -27.24 16.55
N ASN A 33 -14.59 -27.14 15.59
CA ASN A 33 -15.19 -25.89 15.12
C ASN A 33 -14.24 -24.93 14.38
N LEU A 34 -13.36 -25.45 13.54
CA LEU A 34 -12.56 -24.61 12.60
C LEU A 34 -13.43 -24.06 11.47
N PRO A 35 -13.10 -22.88 10.91
CA PRO A 35 -13.78 -22.32 9.74
C PRO A 35 -13.86 -23.33 8.58
N PRO A 36 -14.91 -23.26 7.72
CA PRO A 36 -15.02 -24.09 6.52
C PRO A 36 -13.87 -23.82 5.55
N GLY A 37 -13.73 -24.66 4.53
CA GLY A 37 -12.65 -24.58 3.57
C GLY A 37 -11.57 -25.63 3.76
N SER A 38 -10.57 -25.65 2.90
CA SER A 38 -9.52 -26.65 2.86
C SER A 38 -8.13 -26.03 2.98
N LEU A 39 -7.28 -26.63 3.82
CA LEU A 39 -5.87 -26.24 3.87
C LEU A 39 -5.08 -26.62 2.60
N GLY A 40 -5.71 -27.36 1.65
CA GLY A 40 -5.07 -27.74 0.39
C GLY A 40 -4.03 -28.86 0.53
N LEU A 41 -3.09 -28.91 -0.40
CA LEU A 41 -2.02 -29.93 -0.43
C LEU A 41 -1.07 -29.78 0.78
N PRO A 42 -0.46 -30.87 1.29
CA PRO A 42 0.57 -30.78 2.31
C PRO A 42 1.69 -29.82 1.89
N VAL A 43 2.20 -29.02 2.80
CA VAL A 43 3.25 -28.00 2.61
C VAL A 43 2.84 -26.87 1.69
N ILE A 44 2.43 -27.15 0.45
CA ILE A 44 2.13 -26.13 -0.58
C ILE A 44 0.81 -25.40 -0.30
N GLY A 45 -0.17 -26.08 0.29
CA GLY A 45 -1.50 -25.52 0.53
C GLY A 45 -2.23 -25.18 -0.77
N GLN A 46 -2.81 -23.99 -0.81
CA GLN A 46 -3.45 -23.39 -1.98
C GLN A 46 -2.56 -22.33 -2.67
N THR A 47 -1.27 -22.27 -2.32
CA THR A 47 -0.32 -21.24 -2.79
C THR A 47 -0.26 -21.17 -4.32
N LEU A 48 -0.30 -22.31 -5.02
CA LEU A 48 -0.28 -22.32 -6.49
C LEU A 48 -1.55 -21.67 -7.09
N GLY A 49 -2.71 -21.88 -6.46
CA GLY A 49 -3.95 -21.22 -6.86
C GLY A 49 -3.89 -19.72 -6.68
N VAL A 50 -3.38 -19.26 -5.54
CA VAL A 50 -3.14 -17.83 -5.26
C VAL A 50 -2.17 -17.22 -6.26
N LEU A 51 -1.04 -17.89 -6.54
CA LEU A 51 -0.04 -17.41 -7.51
C LEU A 51 -0.59 -17.33 -8.93
N ARG A 52 -1.40 -18.33 -9.36
CA ARG A 52 -2.07 -18.28 -10.65
C ARG A 52 -3.07 -17.13 -10.74
N ALA A 53 -3.89 -16.96 -9.71
CA ALA A 53 -4.85 -15.88 -9.64
C ALA A 53 -4.15 -14.50 -9.63
N ALA A 54 -3.05 -14.39 -8.91
CA ALA A 54 -2.24 -13.19 -8.89
C ALA A 54 -1.65 -12.88 -10.28
N ARG A 55 -1.05 -13.86 -10.98
CA ARG A 55 -0.54 -13.70 -12.37
C ARG A 55 -1.63 -13.32 -13.37
N ALA A 56 -2.84 -13.83 -13.18
CA ALA A 56 -4.01 -13.50 -14.00
C ALA A 56 -4.71 -12.21 -13.59
N ASN A 57 -4.17 -11.45 -12.64
CA ASN A 57 -4.83 -10.27 -12.02
C ASN A 57 -6.24 -10.56 -11.48
N SER A 58 -6.48 -11.77 -11.02
CA SER A 58 -7.79 -12.27 -10.55
C SER A 58 -7.80 -12.63 -9.05
N GLY A 59 -6.85 -12.08 -8.28
CA GLY A 59 -6.74 -12.39 -6.85
C GLY A 59 -8.01 -12.07 -6.06
N ASN A 60 -8.66 -10.96 -6.34
CA ASN A 60 -9.94 -10.59 -5.72
C ASN A 60 -11.05 -11.59 -6.07
N ARG A 61 -11.12 -12.03 -7.32
CA ARG A 61 -12.08 -13.06 -7.77
C ARG A 61 -11.80 -14.38 -7.08
N TRP A 62 -10.53 -14.77 -6.93
CA TRP A 62 -10.14 -15.98 -6.22
C TRP A 62 -10.64 -15.98 -4.75
N ILE A 63 -10.64 -14.83 -4.08
CA ILE A 63 -11.21 -14.68 -2.72
C ILE A 63 -12.73 -14.71 -2.79
N GLN A 64 -13.35 -13.96 -3.71
CA GLN A 64 -14.80 -13.88 -3.85
C GLN A 64 -15.44 -15.24 -4.12
N ASP A 65 -14.89 -16.03 -5.05
CA ASP A 65 -15.36 -17.41 -5.34
C ASP A 65 -15.43 -18.29 -4.06
N ARG A 66 -14.52 -18.06 -3.11
CA ARG A 66 -14.49 -18.79 -1.83
C ARG A 66 -15.45 -18.23 -0.80
N VAL A 67 -15.66 -16.93 -0.80
CA VAL A 67 -16.71 -16.29 0.00
C VAL A 67 -18.09 -16.80 -0.46
N ASP A 68 -18.30 -16.94 -1.74
CA ASP A 68 -19.56 -17.44 -2.31
C ASP A 68 -19.83 -18.91 -1.92
N ILE A 69 -18.76 -19.73 -1.81
CA ILE A 69 -18.86 -21.15 -1.45
C ILE A 69 -18.95 -21.37 0.07
N HIS A 70 -18.18 -20.63 0.86
CA HIS A 70 -17.94 -20.92 2.26
C HIS A 70 -18.48 -19.85 3.22
N GLY A 71 -18.94 -18.71 2.70
CA GLY A 71 -19.33 -17.56 3.50
C GLY A 71 -18.15 -16.62 3.83
N PRO A 72 -18.39 -15.60 4.66
CA PRO A 72 -17.44 -14.54 4.97
C PRO A 72 -16.25 -14.99 5.83
N VAL A 73 -16.33 -16.18 6.43
CA VAL A 73 -15.30 -16.76 7.30
C VAL A 73 -14.89 -18.12 6.76
N TRP A 74 -13.66 -18.25 6.24
CA TRP A 74 -13.17 -19.50 5.67
C TRP A 74 -11.66 -19.66 5.83
N LYS A 75 -11.13 -20.89 5.68
CA LYS A 75 -9.70 -21.17 5.82
C LYS A 75 -9.06 -21.71 4.56
N ALA A 76 -7.78 -21.39 4.42
CA ALA A 76 -6.86 -21.99 3.45
C ALA A 76 -5.45 -22.10 4.07
N SER A 77 -4.52 -22.75 3.40
CA SER A 77 -3.08 -22.58 3.68
C SER A 77 -2.45 -21.84 2.53
N VAL A 78 -1.85 -20.72 2.82
CA VAL A 78 -1.18 -19.85 1.84
C VAL A 78 0.27 -19.64 2.28
N LEU A 79 1.22 -19.82 1.36
CA LEU A 79 2.65 -19.76 1.64
C LEU A 79 3.05 -20.61 2.86
N CYS A 80 2.59 -21.86 2.87
CA CYS A 80 2.82 -22.85 3.93
C CYS A 80 2.23 -22.47 5.30
N THR A 81 1.38 -21.45 5.39
CA THR A 81 0.83 -20.98 6.66
C THR A 81 -0.70 -21.13 6.66
N PRO A 82 -1.30 -21.80 7.67
CA PRO A 82 -2.74 -21.80 7.84
C PRO A 82 -3.26 -20.38 8.01
N THR A 83 -4.25 -20.03 7.20
CA THR A 83 -4.79 -18.67 7.13
C THR A 83 -6.29 -18.71 7.13
N VAL A 84 -6.92 -17.92 7.99
CA VAL A 84 -8.36 -17.67 7.99
C VAL A 84 -8.61 -16.36 7.27
N PHE A 85 -9.51 -16.38 6.31
CA PHE A 85 -9.95 -15.21 5.58
C PHE A 85 -11.22 -14.70 6.24
N LEU A 86 -11.20 -13.44 6.65
CA LEU A 86 -12.33 -12.76 7.25
C LEU A 86 -12.73 -11.57 6.38
N THR A 87 -14.01 -11.48 6.01
CA THR A 87 -14.53 -10.45 5.13
C THR A 87 -15.80 -9.80 5.70
N GLY A 88 -16.05 -8.55 5.33
CA GLY A 88 -17.18 -7.77 5.78
C GLY A 88 -16.89 -6.85 6.98
N PRO A 89 -17.83 -5.91 7.29
CA PRO A 89 -17.61 -4.85 8.29
C PRO A 89 -17.32 -5.36 9.70
N ALA A 90 -18.03 -6.40 10.14
CA ALA A 90 -17.81 -7.01 11.46
C ALA A 90 -16.42 -7.64 11.60
N ALA A 91 -15.97 -8.33 10.54
CA ALA A 91 -14.63 -8.89 10.46
C ALA A 91 -13.56 -7.79 10.44
N ASN A 92 -13.74 -6.75 9.65
CA ASN A 92 -12.83 -5.61 9.61
C ASN A 92 -12.71 -4.94 11.00
N LYS A 93 -13.86 -4.69 11.66
CA LYS A 93 -13.89 -4.15 13.03
C LYS A 93 -13.11 -5.03 13.99
N PHE A 94 -13.36 -6.34 13.96
CA PHE A 94 -12.67 -7.31 14.81
C PHE A 94 -11.14 -7.27 14.57
N ILE A 95 -10.70 -7.34 13.31
CA ILE A 95 -9.26 -7.37 12.96
C ILE A 95 -8.55 -6.08 13.35
N PHE A 96 -9.20 -4.93 13.17
CA PHE A 96 -8.54 -3.64 13.41
C PHE A 96 -8.41 -3.27 14.88
N PHE A 97 -9.33 -3.74 15.72
CA PHE A 97 -9.38 -3.36 17.13
C PHE A 97 -8.97 -4.48 18.09
N SER A 98 -8.68 -5.68 17.59
CA SER A 98 -8.26 -6.81 18.41
C SER A 98 -6.82 -6.65 18.90
N SER A 99 -6.62 -6.77 20.21
CA SER A 99 -5.31 -6.79 20.87
C SER A 99 -4.55 -8.10 20.70
N VAL A 100 -5.27 -9.18 20.39
CA VAL A 100 -4.71 -10.54 20.22
C VAL A 100 -4.31 -10.86 18.77
N LEU A 101 -4.48 -9.91 17.86
CA LEU A 101 -4.07 -9.99 16.47
C LEU A 101 -2.87 -9.08 16.20
N ARG A 102 -1.71 -9.67 15.99
CA ARG A 102 -0.46 -8.95 15.73
C ARG A 102 -0.18 -8.79 14.25
N ALA A 103 0.08 -7.56 13.80
CA ALA A 103 0.67 -7.32 12.49
C ALA A 103 2.07 -7.95 12.43
N ARG A 104 2.40 -8.58 11.33
CA ARG A 104 3.72 -9.15 11.11
C ARG A 104 4.05 -9.10 9.63
N THR A 105 5.16 -8.47 9.29
CA THR A 105 5.66 -8.47 7.92
C THR A 105 6.45 -9.74 7.62
N PRO A 106 6.54 -10.14 6.35
CA PRO A 106 7.42 -11.23 5.93
C PRO A 106 8.89 -10.95 6.30
N ARG A 107 9.67 -12.01 6.52
CA ARG A 107 11.11 -11.86 6.78
C ARG A 107 11.85 -11.13 5.66
N SER A 108 11.44 -11.33 4.39
CA SER A 108 11.98 -10.61 3.24
C SER A 108 11.81 -9.10 3.38
N PHE A 109 10.62 -8.66 3.77
CA PHE A 109 10.33 -7.24 3.99
C PHE A 109 11.28 -6.62 5.04
N ARG A 110 11.39 -7.25 6.21
CA ARG A 110 12.27 -6.76 7.30
C ARG A 110 13.75 -6.72 6.90
N ARG A 111 14.22 -7.70 6.13
CA ARG A 111 15.60 -7.69 5.63
C ARG A 111 15.87 -6.57 4.63
N ILE A 112 14.84 -6.08 3.93
CA ILE A 112 14.95 -5.02 2.94
C ILE A 112 14.75 -3.64 3.58
N PHE A 113 13.71 -3.46 4.41
CA PHE A 113 13.33 -2.14 4.94
C PHE A 113 13.78 -1.90 6.39
N GLY A 114 14.37 -2.88 7.03
CA GLY A 114 14.68 -2.84 8.46
C GLY A 114 13.53 -3.37 9.32
N ASP A 115 13.82 -3.64 10.57
CA ASP A 115 12.87 -4.23 11.53
C ASP A 115 12.39 -3.24 12.59
N LYS A 116 12.84 -1.96 12.54
CA LYS A 116 12.43 -0.86 13.40
C LYS A 116 11.36 0.04 12.77
N SER A 117 10.79 -0.35 11.62
CA SER A 117 9.73 0.43 10.99
C SER A 117 8.38 0.27 11.71
N ILE A 118 7.54 1.28 11.65
CA ILE A 118 6.21 1.34 12.29
C ILE A 118 5.34 0.10 12.03
N VAL A 119 5.50 -0.56 10.87
CA VAL A 119 4.67 -1.73 10.49
C VAL A 119 4.96 -2.96 11.33
N ASP A 120 6.19 -3.11 11.83
CA ASP A 120 6.62 -4.24 12.68
C ASP A 120 6.60 -3.90 14.17
N MET A 121 6.50 -2.61 14.54
CA MET A 121 6.44 -2.20 15.94
C MET A 121 5.08 -2.47 16.58
N HIS A 122 5.06 -2.70 17.89
CA HIS A 122 3.87 -3.04 18.66
C HIS A 122 3.81 -2.28 20.00
N GLY A 123 2.63 -2.24 20.61
CA GLY A 123 2.43 -1.67 21.92
C GLY A 123 2.92 -0.22 22.01
N GLU A 124 3.80 0.05 22.95
CA GLU A 124 4.36 1.38 23.25
C GLU A 124 5.27 1.90 22.13
N ASP A 125 6.14 1.05 21.57
CA ASP A 125 7.01 1.44 20.46
C ASP A 125 6.22 1.87 19.23
N HIS A 126 5.15 1.15 18.90
CA HIS A 126 4.26 1.57 17.82
C HIS A 126 3.61 2.92 18.10
N ARG A 127 3.15 3.17 19.34
CA ARG A 127 2.54 4.47 19.72
C ARG A 127 3.55 5.60 19.62
N ARG A 128 4.77 5.39 20.13
CA ARG A 128 5.87 6.36 20.12
C ARG A 128 6.27 6.73 18.70
N ILE A 129 6.57 5.75 17.85
CA ILE A 129 6.96 5.97 16.44
C ILE A 129 5.81 6.60 15.67
N ARG A 130 4.57 6.10 15.85
CA ARG A 130 3.39 6.69 15.20
C ARG A 130 3.19 8.15 15.61
N GLY A 131 3.32 8.46 16.89
CA GLY A 131 3.24 9.84 17.40
C GLY A 131 4.25 10.74 16.72
N ALA A 132 5.51 10.30 16.64
CA ALA A 132 6.58 11.04 15.97
C ALA A 132 6.28 11.29 14.46
N LEU A 133 5.82 10.27 13.74
CA LEU A 133 5.43 10.41 12.32
C LEU A 133 4.24 11.37 12.15
N MET A 134 3.27 11.35 13.07
CA MET A 134 2.11 12.25 13.04
C MET A 134 2.51 13.71 13.24
N GLU A 135 3.63 14.02 13.91
CA GLU A 135 4.15 15.38 14.04
C GLU A 135 4.52 16.00 12.67
N PHE A 136 4.89 15.19 11.70
CA PHE A 136 5.13 15.61 10.33
C PHE A 136 3.84 15.61 9.48
N LEU A 137 2.93 14.68 9.73
CA LEU A 137 1.72 14.43 8.91
C LEU A 137 0.49 15.21 9.40
N LYS A 138 0.60 15.99 10.48
CA LYS A 138 -0.51 16.81 10.96
C LYS A 138 -0.83 17.97 10.01
N PRO A 139 -2.10 18.43 9.96
CA PRO A 139 -2.55 19.45 9.01
C PRO A 139 -1.69 20.72 8.99
N ASP A 140 -1.25 21.20 10.15
CA ASP A 140 -0.45 22.43 10.23
C ASP A 140 0.91 22.31 9.53
N MET A 141 1.52 21.13 9.55
CA MET A 141 2.74 20.86 8.80
C MET A 141 2.44 20.69 7.31
N LEU A 142 1.35 19.98 6.97
CA LEU A 142 0.98 19.76 5.57
C LEU A 142 0.65 21.07 4.86
N LYS A 143 0.03 22.04 5.52
CA LYS A 143 -0.20 23.40 4.98
C LYS A 143 1.08 24.04 4.45
N LEU A 144 2.22 23.86 5.14
CA LEU A 144 3.51 24.40 4.73
C LEU A 144 4.05 23.74 3.46
N TYR A 145 3.59 22.53 3.15
CA TYR A 145 4.11 21.75 2.02
C TYR A 145 3.26 21.88 0.75
N VAL A 146 2.05 22.44 0.81
CA VAL A 146 1.16 22.57 -0.36
C VAL A 146 1.88 23.26 -1.52
N GLY A 147 2.54 24.41 -1.28
CA GLY A 147 3.26 25.13 -2.31
C GLY A 147 4.45 24.36 -2.91
N ARG A 148 5.12 23.52 -2.10
CA ARG A 148 6.20 22.64 -2.60
C ARG A 148 5.65 21.55 -3.50
N VAL A 149 4.56 20.90 -3.11
CA VAL A 149 3.85 19.88 -3.93
C VAL A 149 3.33 20.53 -5.22
N ASP A 150 2.73 21.70 -5.14
CA ASP A 150 2.27 22.48 -6.28
C ASP A 150 3.39 22.72 -7.30
N GLY A 151 4.54 23.20 -6.83
CA GLY A 151 5.72 23.43 -7.67
C GLY A 151 6.25 22.15 -8.35
N GLN A 152 6.27 21.02 -7.62
CA GLN A 152 6.68 19.73 -8.16
C GLN A 152 5.70 19.22 -9.22
N VAL A 153 4.40 19.30 -8.97
CA VAL A 153 3.36 18.88 -9.93
C VAL A 153 3.45 19.69 -11.21
N ARG A 154 3.51 21.02 -11.11
CA ARG A 154 3.64 21.89 -12.29
C ARG A 154 4.90 21.58 -13.11
N ARG A 155 6.04 21.38 -12.44
CA ARG A 155 7.29 20.99 -13.10
C ARG A 155 7.14 19.66 -13.81
N HIS A 156 6.63 18.64 -13.11
CA HIS A 156 6.44 17.31 -13.65
C HIS A 156 5.55 17.30 -14.90
N LEU A 157 4.41 18.01 -14.87
CA LEU A 157 3.48 18.09 -15.99
C LEU A 157 4.10 18.81 -17.19
N ARG A 158 4.83 19.91 -16.94
CA ARG A 158 5.53 20.63 -18.00
C ARG A 158 6.60 19.78 -18.68
N GLU A 159 7.37 19.01 -17.92
CA GLU A 159 8.51 18.24 -18.44
C GLU A 159 8.10 16.91 -19.06
N ASN A 160 7.07 16.27 -18.53
CA ASN A 160 6.76 14.89 -18.88
C ASN A 160 5.45 14.71 -19.65
N TRP A 161 4.54 15.71 -19.64
CA TRP A 161 3.23 15.60 -20.26
C TRP A 161 3.04 16.59 -21.40
N ARG A 162 3.46 17.83 -21.24
CA ARG A 162 3.25 18.89 -22.24
C ARG A 162 3.92 18.53 -23.57
N GLY A 163 3.21 18.71 -24.68
CA GLY A 163 3.69 18.38 -26.03
C GLY A 163 3.70 16.87 -26.36
N ARG A 164 3.23 16.01 -25.46
CA ARG A 164 3.09 14.58 -25.75
C ARG A 164 1.70 14.27 -26.30
N THR A 165 1.65 13.46 -27.34
CA THR A 165 0.38 12.93 -27.91
C THR A 165 -0.11 11.69 -27.16
N THR A 166 0.81 10.96 -26.54
CA THR A 166 0.52 9.74 -25.80
C THR A 166 1.46 9.67 -24.59
N VAL A 167 0.91 9.28 -23.43
CA VAL A 167 1.69 9.05 -22.21
C VAL A 167 1.29 7.74 -21.54
N ARG A 168 2.24 7.16 -20.79
CA ARG A 168 1.97 6.06 -19.87
C ARG A 168 1.74 6.65 -18.47
N VAL A 169 0.50 6.66 -18.01
CA VAL A 169 0.10 7.39 -16.80
C VAL A 169 0.78 6.84 -15.56
N LEU A 170 0.68 5.53 -15.28
CA LEU A 170 1.21 4.95 -14.04
C LEU A 170 2.72 5.19 -13.84
N PRO A 171 3.60 4.98 -14.83
CA PRO A 171 5.02 5.32 -14.68
C PRO A 171 5.27 6.80 -14.38
N LEU A 172 4.49 7.70 -14.99
CA LEU A 172 4.62 9.14 -14.75
C LEU A 172 4.12 9.52 -13.35
N MET A 173 2.99 8.95 -12.90
CA MET A 173 2.52 9.15 -11.53
C MET A 173 3.52 8.62 -10.51
N LYS A 174 4.12 7.45 -10.76
CA LYS A 174 5.18 6.91 -9.90
C LYS A 174 6.38 7.85 -9.80
N ARG A 175 6.80 8.45 -10.92
CA ARG A 175 7.87 9.43 -10.90
C ARG A 175 7.48 10.66 -10.10
N LEU A 176 6.30 11.22 -10.34
CA LEU A 176 5.80 12.39 -9.61
C LEU A 176 5.76 12.14 -8.11
N THR A 177 5.10 11.07 -7.68
CA THR A 177 4.96 10.76 -6.25
C THR A 177 6.32 10.48 -5.60
N PHE A 178 7.27 9.85 -6.32
CA PHE A 178 8.61 9.68 -5.78
C PHE A 178 9.36 11.01 -5.65
N ASP A 179 9.20 11.91 -6.61
CA ASP A 179 9.79 13.25 -6.57
C ASP A 179 9.25 14.05 -5.38
N VAL A 180 7.94 13.99 -5.13
CA VAL A 180 7.28 14.65 -3.99
C VAL A 180 7.76 14.04 -2.67
N VAL A 181 7.68 12.71 -2.50
CA VAL A 181 8.05 12.09 -1.23
C VAL A 181 9.54 12.20 -0.93
N SER A 182 10.43 12.09 -1.93
CA SER A 182 11.87 12.22 -1.69
C SER A 182 12.27 13.64 -1.28
N GLU A 183 11.62 14.66 -1.83
CA GLU A 183 11.84 16.03 -1.40
C GLU A 183 11.27 16.29 0.00
N LEU A 184 10.02 15.90 0.27
CA LEU A 184 9.37 16.21 1.55
C LEU A 184 9.86 15.34 2.69
N LEU A 185 10.27 14.10 2.43
CA LEU A 185 10.76 13.21 3.49
C LEU A 185 12.26 13.34 3.73
N LEU A 186 13.05 13.51 2.67
CA LEU A 186 14.51 13.49 2.76
C LEU A 186 15.16 14.86 2.47
N GLY A 187 14.41 15.81 1.94
CA GLY A 187 14.96 17.09 1.46
C GLY A 187 15.85 16.93 0.21
N LEU A 188 15.65 15.85 -0.57
CA LEU A 188 16.42 15.60 -1.78
C LEU A 188 15.87 16.40 -2.97
N GLU A 189 16.70 17.25 -3.54
CA GLU A 189 16.40 17.92 -4.80
C GLU A 189 16.52 16.97 -6.00
N THR A 190 16.03 17.42 -7.17
CA THR A 190 16.21 16.71 -8.45
C THR A 190 17.69 16.53 -8.78
N GLY A 191 18.07 15.33 -9.24
CA GLY A 191 19.46 15.06 -9.63
C GLY A 191 19.84 13.57 -9.55
N ALA A 192 21.07 13.26 -9.88
CA ALA A 192 21.57 11.90 -10.02
C ALA A 192 21.40 11.04 -8.75
N VAL A 193 21.51 11.64 -7.55
CA VAL A 193 21.32 10.93 -6.27
C VAL A 193 19.88 10.44 -6.15
N ARG A 194 18.90 11.30 -6.46
CA ARG A 194 17.48 10.93 -6.42
C ARG A 194 17.13 9.91 -7.49
N ASP A 195 17.66 10.04 -8.71
CA ASP A 195 17.41 9.10 -9.81
C ASP A 195 18.01 7.71 -9.49
N ALA A 196 19.17 7.64 -8.86
CA ALA A 196 19.74 6.38 -8.37
C ALA A 196 18.87 5.74 -7.26
N LEU A 197 18.32 6.56 -6.37
CA LEU A 197 17.45 6.12 -5.30
C LEU A 197 16.13 5.54 -5.83
N VAL A 198 15.53 6.13 -6.88
CA VAL A 198 14.34 5.58 -7.57
C VAL A 198 14.59 4.14 -8.01
N GLU A 199 15.72 3.89 -8.67
CA GLU A 199 16.06 2.57 -9.18
C GLU A 199 16.33 1.57 -8.04
N ASP A 200 16.99 2.00 -6.97
CA ASP A 200 17.20 1.16 -5.80
C ASP A 200 15.87 0.80 -5.12
N PHE A 201 14.94 1.76 -4.96
CA PHE A 201 13.62 1.48 -4.41
C PHE A 201 12.78 0.55 -5.29
N ARG A 202 12.84 0.68 -6.61
CA ARG A 202 12.19 -0.26 -7.53
C ARG A 202 12.67 -1.70 -7.28
N ARG A 203 14.01 -1.90 -7.20
CA ARG A 203 14.60 -3.21 -6.92
C ARG A 203 14.23 -3.74 -5.54
N MET A 204 14.15 -2.87 -4.54
CA MET A 204 13.74 -3.25 -3.19
C MET A 204 12.30 -3.78 -3.17
N VAL A 205 11.36 -3.08 -3.82
CA VAL A 205 9.96 -3.50 -3.91
C VAL A 205 9.83 -4.85 -4.64
N GLU A 206 10.54 -5.06 -5.75
CA GLU A 206 10.59 -6.35 -6.45
C GLU A 206 11.04 -7.50 -5.52
N GLY A 207 12.01 -7.24 -4.65
CA GLY A 207 12.54 -8.21 -3.71
C GLY A 207 11.60 -8.59 -2.57
N VAL A 208 10.71 -7.69 -2.15
CA VAL A 208 9.69 -8.00 -1.12
C VAL A 208 8.85 -9.21 -1.52
N PHE A 209 8.53 -9.27 -2.79
CA PHE A 209 7.63 -10.26 -3.37
C PHE A 209 8.35 -11.43 -4.03
N ALA A 210 9.67 -11.37 -4.13
CA ALA A 210 10.48 -12.46 -4.64
C ALA A 210 10.58 -13.63 -3.64
N VAL A 211 10.90 -14.81 -4.15
CA VAL A 211 11.30 -15.92 -3.28
C VAL A 211 12.55 -15.50 -2.49
N PRO A 212 12.55 -15.55 -1.14
CA PRO A 212 13.63 -14.99 -0.31
C PRO A 212 14.88 -15.87 -0.30
N VAL A 213 15.41 -16.17 -1.47
CA VAL A 213 16.64 -16.94 -1.68
C VAL A 213 17.79 -15.97 -1.93
N ASP A 214 18.73 -15.93 -1.00
CA ASP A 214 19.88 -15.04 -1.02
C ASP A 214 21.08 -15.73 -1.73
N LEU A 215 20.98 -15.87 -3.03
CA LEU A 215 22.03 -16.41 -3.89
C LEU A 215 22.39 -15.39 -4.98
N PRO A 216 23.62 -15.44 -5.53
CA PRO A 216 23.99 -14.62 -6.68
C PRO A 216 22.94 -14.67 -7.79
N PHE A 217 22.69 -13.53 -8.44
CA PHE A 217 21.74 -13.35 -9.56
C PHE A 217 20.26 -13.45 -9.21
N THR A 218 19.86 -13.75 -7.97
CA THR A 218 18.44 -13.74 -7.56
C THR A 218 17.91 -12.32 -7.42
N THR A 219 16.62 -12.13 -7.65
CA THR A 219 15.92 -10.85 -7.43
C THR A 219 16.06 -10.41 -5.97
N PHE A 220 15.94 -11.36 -5.03
CA PHE A 220 16.07 -11.06 -3.60
C PHE A 220 17.48 -10.56 -3.24
N ARG A 221 18.56 -11.15 -3.78
CA ARG A 221 19.94 -10.68 -3.56
C ARG A 221 20.13 -9.26 -4.09
N ARG A 222 19.67 -8.98 -5.31
CA ARG A 222 19.73 -7.63 -5.90
C ARG A 222 18.94 -6.60 -5.07
N SER A 223 17.82 -7.00 -4.48
CA SER A 223 17.05 -6.10 -3.60
C SER A 223 17.78 -5.79 -2.29
N LEU A 224 18.50 -6.76 -1.71
CA LEU A 224 19.32 -6.53 -0.52
C LEU A 224 20.50 -5.59 -0.81
N GLU A 225 21.08 -5.69 -1.98
CA GLU A 225 22.17 -4.79 -2.41
C GLU A 225 21.64 -3.36 -2.63
N ALA A 226 20.47 -3.23 -3.25
CA ALA A 226 19.77 -1.94 -3.40
C ALA A 226 19.40 -1.34 -2.03
N SER A 227 18.84 -2.15 -1.13
CA SER A 227 18.53 -1.75 0.24
C SER A 227 19.75 -1.22 0.99
N ARG A 228 20.91 -1.90 0.86
CA ARG A 228 22.15 -1.44 1.50
C ARG A 228 22.58 -0.07 0.99
N ARG A 229 22.50 0.18 -0.33
CA ARG A 229 22.86 1.49 -0.89
C ARG A 229 21.91 2.59 -0.42
N ALA A 230 20.60 2.33 -0.48
CA ALA A 230 19.58 3.27 -0.01
C ALA A 230 19.76 3.58 1.49
N ARG A 231 20.01 2.56 2.31
CA ARG A 231 20.27 2.73 3.74
C ARG A 231 21.48 3.61 4.02
N LEU A 232 22.63 3.33 3.39
CA LEU A 232 23.84 4.15 3.53
C LEU A 232 23.59 5.62 3.15
N LEU A 233 22.80 5.86 2.11
CA LEU A 233 22.42 7.23 1.73
C LEU A 233 21.57 7.88 2.83
N LEU A 234 20.54 7.20 3.34
CA LEU A 234 19.68 7.75 4.39
C LEU A 234 20.43 7.98 5.71
N GLU A 235 21.34 7.07 6.07
CA GLU A 235 22.24 7.24 7.24
C GLU A 235 23.13 8.48 7.07
N GLY A 236 23.66 8.73 5.87
CA GLY A 236 24.42 9.94 5.56
C GLY A 236 23.56 11.19 5.72
N ILE A 237 22.38 11.22 5.09
CA ILE A 237 21.41 12.33 5.19
C ILE A 237 21.04 12.60 6.65
N THR A 238 20.75 11.54 7.42
CA THR A 238 20.38 11.65 8.85
C THR A 238 21.50 12.28 9.66
N ARG A 239 22.75 11.85 9.46
CA ARG A 239 23.94 12.40 10.13
C ARG A 239 24.15 13.87 9.79
N ASP A 240 24.08 14.23 8.50
CA ASP A 240 24.28 15.60 8.04
C ASP A 240 23.21 16.55 8.61
N LYS A 241 21.94 16.11 8.59
CA LYS A 241 20.82 16.88 9.15
C LYS A 241 20.93 17.03 10.66
N LYS A 242 21.38 16.00 11.37
CA LYS A 242 21.63 16.05 12.81
C LYS A 242 22.70 17.11 13.15
N ALA A 243 23.78 17.13 12.38
CA ALA A 243 24.81 18.17 12.51
C ALA A 243 24.27 19.57 12.21
N MET A 244 23.49 19.74 11.15
CA MET A 244 22.88 21.01 10.78
C MET A 244 21.89 21.54 11.84
N LEU A 245 21.09 20.65 12.44
CA LEU A 245 20.19 20.98 13.56
C LEU A 245 20.99 21.44 14.77
N GLY A 246 22.06 20.73 15.14
CA GLY A 246 22.95 21.11 16.25
C GLY A 246 23.64 22.47 16.07
N LEU A 247 23.85 22.89 14.81
CA LEU A 247 24.39 24.19 14.45
C LEU A 247 23.31 25.28 14.27
N GLY A 248 22.03 24.99 14.49
CA GLY A 248 20.93 25.90 14.22
C GLY A 248 20.74 26.29 12.73
N LYS A 249 21.31 25.49 11.81
CA LYS A 249 21.27 25.74 10.34
C LYS A 249 20.18 24.98 9.62
N ALA A 250 19.41 24.14 10.29
CA ALA A 250 18.26 23.43 9.76
C ALA A 250 17.00 23.70 10.57
N SER A 251 15.85 23.78 9.88
CA SER A 251 14.55 23.95 10.54
C SER A 251 13.87 22.58 10.72
N PRO A 252 13.25 22.31 11.89
CA PRO A 252 12.43 21.13 12.10
C PRO A 252 11.26 20.96 11.12
N SER A 253 10.88 22.01 10.39
CA SER A 253 9.82 21.98 9.39
C SER A 253 10.32 21.75 7.96
N SER A 254 11.61 21.53 7.76
CA SER A 254 12.18 21.36 6.40
C SER A 254 11.72 20.06 5.73
N ASP A 255 11.75 18.96 6.46
CA ASP A 255 11.41 17.61 5.96
C ASP A 255 11.18 16.62 7.13
N LEU A 256 10.76 15.39 6.80
CA LEU A 256 10.47 14.35 7.81
C LEU A 256 11.70 14.01 8.66
N ILE A 257 12.86 13.73 8.05
CA ILE A 257 14.06 13.31 8.79
C ILE A 257 14.46 14.40 9.80
N THR A 258 14.48 15.67 9.36
CA THR A 258 14.81 16.82 10.22
C THR A 258 13.78 16.95 11.34
N ARG A 259 12.49 16.73 11.05
CA ARG A 259 11.44 16.74 12.08
C ARG A 259 11.66 15.64 13.11
N LEU A 260 11.88 14.40 12.69
CA LEU A 260 12.08 13.27 13.60
C LEU A 260 13.31 13.45 14.50
N LEU A 261 14.40 14.00 13.96
CA LEU A 261 15.62 14.32 14.72
C LEU A 261 15.41 15.41 15.76
N SER A 262 14.45 16.31 15.55
CA SER A 262 14.16 17.43 16.48
C SER A 262 13.23 17.05 17.63
N LEU A 263 12.64 15.85 17.61
CA LEU A 263 11.71 15.42 18.66
C LEU A 263 12.47 14.87 19.85
N THR A 264 12.11 15.35 21.04
CA THR A 264 12.67 14.89 22.31
C THR A 264 11.60 14.25 23.18
N ASP A 265 12.02 13.39 24.07
CA ASP A 265 11.18 12.83 25.13
C ASP A 265 11.04 13.80 26.34
N GLY A 266 10.38 13.35 27.40
CA GLY A 266 10.19 14.14 28.61
C GLY A 266 11.50 14.46 29.41
N HIS A 267 12.62 13.82 29.04
CA HIS A 267 13.94 14.05 29.65
C HIS A 267 14.86 14.90 28.75
N GLY A 268 14.38 15.31 27.58
CA GLY A 268 15.16 16.08 26.59
C GLY A 268 16.05 15.22 25.69
N GLU A 269 15.98 13.90 25.81
CA GLU A 269 16.70 12.97 24.94
C GLU A 269 15.97 12.79 23.61
N GLN A 270 16.70 12.42 22.55
CA GLN A 270 16.12 12.18 21.23
C GLN A 270 15.05 11.07 21.29
N LEU A 271 13.83 11.38 20.85
CA LEU A 271 12.67 10.50 20.95
C LEU A 271 12.82 9.18 20.16
N LEU A 272 13.43 9.24 18.98
CA LEU A 272 13.68 8.08 18.11
C LEU A 272 15.18 7.88 17.90
N THR A 273 15.66 6.66 17.89
CA THR A 273 17.04 6.36 17.52
C THR A 273 17.30 6.65 16.03
N ASP A 274 18.54 6.88 15.66
CA ASP A 274 18.92 7.15 14.27
C ASP A 274 18.53 5.95 13.37
N GLU A 275 18.61 4.70 13.87
CA GLU A 275 18.16 3.50 13.18
C GLU A 275 16.64 3.50 12.92
N GLU A 276 15.84 3.86 13.94
CA GLU A 276 14.38 3.99 13.80
C GLU A 276 14.01 5.07 12.77
N ILE A 277 14.75 6.18 12.75
CA ILE A 277 14.54 7.26 11.78
C ILE A 277 14.83 6.77 10.35
N VAL A 278 15.95 6.07 10.15
CA VAL A 278 16.33 5.52 8.83
C VAL A 278 15.30 4.47 8.38
N ASP A 279 14.94 3.50 9.23
CA ASP A 279 13.97 2.45 8.87
C ASP A 279 12.58 3.02 8.53
N ASN A 280 12.12 4.01 9.29
CA ASN A 280 10.85 4.67 9.01
C ASN A 280 10.92 5.59 7.79
N GLY A 281 12.05 6.23 7.51
CA GLY A 281 12.31 6.97 6.27
C GLY A 281 12.27 6.07 5.04
N MET A 282 12.96 4.92 5.09
CA MET A 282 12.93 3.89 4.05
C MET A 282 11.51 3.38 3.78
N PHE A 283 10.76 3.07 4.85
CA PHE A 283 9.39 2.61 4.74
C PHE A 283 8.45 3.69 4.20
N ALA A 284 8.56 4.94 4.68
CA ALA A 284 7.70 6.05 4.27
C ALA A 284 7.84 6.37 2.78
N LEU A 285 9.06 6.29 2.22
CA LEU A 285 9.30 6.46 0.78
C LEU A 285 8.50 5.45 -0.06
N VAL A 286 8.52 4.16 0.31
CA VAL A 286 7.74 3.14 -0.41
C VAL A 286 6.25 3.33 -0.21
N ALA A 287 5.83 3.56 1.03
CA ALA A 287 4.41 3.67 1.36
C ALA A 287 3.73 4.84 0.66
N GLY A 288 4.39 6.00 0.60
CA GLY A 288 3.83 7.22 -0.02
C GLY A 288 3.90 7.21 -1.54
N HIS A 289 4.92 6.57 -2.12
CA HIS A 289 5.14 6.55 -3.55
C HIS A 289 4.16 5.64 -4.32
N ASP A 290 4.17 4.35 -4.03
CA ASP A 290 3.41 3.37 -4.85
C ASP A 290 1.89 3.53 -4.70
N THR A 291 1.39 3.75 -3.50
CA THR A 291 -0.05 3.78 -3.23
C THR A 291 -0.74 4.99 -3.85
N THR A 292 -0.18 6.20 -3.69
CA THR A 292 -0.75 7.43 -4.23
C THR A 292 -0.66 7.47 -5.76
N SER A 293 0.43 6.97 -6.34
CA SER A 293 0.56 6.88 -7.80
C SER A 293 -0.50 5.97 -8.43
N MET A 294 -0.83 4.86 -7.77
CA MET A 294 -1.88 3.95 -8.23
C MET A 294 -3.27 4.56 -8.10
N LEU A 295 -3.54 5.27 -7.00
CA LEU A 295 -4.79 6.02 -6.84
C LEU A 295 -4.99 6.99 -8.00
N MET A 296 -4.01 7.87 -8.26
CA MET A 296 -4.12 8.88 -9.31
C MET A 296 -4.23 8.26 -10.72
N ALA A 297 -3.48 7.19 -11.00
CA ALA A 297 -3.60 6.49 -12.28
C ALA A 297 -4.98 5.82 -12.46
N SER A 298 -5.55 5.27 -11.39
CA SER A 298 -6.91 4.71 -11.41
C SER A 298 -7.98 5.79 -11.57
N MET A 299 -7.81 6.97 -10.93
CA MET A 299 -8.70 8.12 -11.14
C MET A 299 -8.73 8.53 -12.61
N VAL A 300 -7.57 8.70 -13.23
CA VAL A 300 -7.47 9.06 -14.67
C VAL A 300 -8.20 8.03 -15.53
N ARG A 301 -8.08 6.73 -15.22
CA ARG A 301 -8.78 5.66 -15.93
C ARG A 301 -10.31 5.74 -15.78
N HIS A 302 -10.81 5.90 -14.55
CA HIS A 302 -12.24 5.97 -14.30
C HIS A 302 -12.86 7.22 -14.95
N LEU A 303 -12.20 8.36 -14.83
CA LEU A 303 -12.63 9.62 -15.43
C LEU A 303 -12.64 9.59 -16.96
N ALA A 304 -11.75 8.81 -17.60
CA ALA A 304 -11.79 8.60 -19.04
C ALA A 304 -13.07 7.85 -19.51
N SER A 305 -13.69 7.10 -18.62
CA SER A 305 -14.94 6.35 -18.88
C SER A 305 -16.19 7.07 -18.34
N ASP A 306 -16.03 8.19 -17.66
CA ASP A 306 -17.10 9.00 -17.08
C ASP A 306 -16.92 10.50 -17.41
N PRO A 307 -17.28 10.91 -18.64
CA PRO A 307 -17.12 12.30 -19.08
C PRO A 307 -17.95 13.31 -18.27
N ALA A 308 -19.08 12.87 -17.69
CA ALA A 308 -19.92 13.76 -16.89
C ALA A 308 -19.24 14.15 -15.59
N THR A 309 -18.70 13.19 -14.85
CA THR A 309 -17.92 13.45 -13.63
C THR A 309 -16.66 14.24 -13.96
N LEU A 310 -15.96 13.93 -15.08
CA LEU A 310 -14.79 14.71 -15.50
C LEU A 310 -15.16 16.18 -15.77
N ALA A 311 -16.24 16.45 -16.48
CA ALA A 311 -16.71 17.82 -16.75
C ALA A 311 -17.06 18.57 -15.45
N ALA A 312 -17.72 17.94 -14.52
CA ALA A 312 -18.01 18.52 -13.21
C ALA A 312 -16.74 18.82 -12.40
N MET A 313 -15.74 17.93 -12.47
CA MET A 313 -14.43 18.21 -11.86
C MET A 313 -13.72 19.38 -12.52
N VAL A 314 -13.72 19.47 -13.85
CA VAL A 314 -13.16 20.64 -14.56
C VAL A 314 -13.81 21.93 -14.04
N GLN A 315 -15.14 21.96 -13.91
CA GLN A 315 -15.84 23.13 -13.38
C GLN A 315 -15.40 23.45 -11.94
N GLU A 316 -15.34 22.46 -11.03
CA GLU A 316 -14.84 22.66 -9.64
C GLU A 316 -13.45 23.34 -9.65
N HIS A 317 -12.55 22.88 -10.51
CA HIS A 317 -11.19 23.38 -10.57
C HIS A 317 -11.06 24.74 -11.29
N GLU A 318 -11.89 25.04 -12.28
CA GLU A 318 -11.93 26.36 -12.92
C GLU A 318 -12.51 27.43 -11.97
N GLU A 319 -13.52 27.10 -11.17
CA GLU A 319 -14.04 27.99 -10.13
C GLU A 319 -12.97 28.35 -9.08
N ILE A 320 -12.11 27.39 -8.70
CA ILE A 320 -10.98 27.67 -7.80
C ILE A 320 -9.94 28.57 -8.48
N ALA A 321 -9.59 28.26 -9.73
CA ALA A 321 -8.58 28.98 -10.46
C ALA A 321 -8.98 30.41 -10.80
N SER A 322 -10.25 30.66 -11.09
CA SER A 322 -10.76 32.01 -11.40
C SER A 322 -10.58 33.01 -10.24
N ASN A 323 -10.40 32.53 -9.02
CA ASN A 323 -10.16 33.34 -7.83
C ASN A 323 -8.65 33.54 -7.53
N LYS A 324 -7.76 33.15 -8.44
CA LYS A 324 -6.30 33.21 -8.27
C LYS A 324 -5.64 34.02 -9.37
N ALA A 325 -4.54 34.65 -9.05
CA ALA A 325 -3.68 35.26 -10.06
C ALA A 325 -2.98 34.20 -10.92
N GLU A 326 -2.64 34.56 -12.13
CA GLU A 326 -1.89 33.65 -13.01
C GLU A 326 -0.55 33.25 -12.36
N GLY A 327 -0.30 31.95 -12.31
CA GLY A 327 0.91 31.40 -11.71
C GLY A 327 0.91 31.32 -10.18
N GLU A 328 -0.12 31.80 -9.50
CA GLU A 328 -0.24 31.67 -8.05
C GLU A 328 -0.36 30.21 -7.62
N ALA A 329 0.38 29.82 -6.58
CA ALA A 329 0.35 28.47 -6.06
C ALA A 329 -0.95 28.15 -5.32
N LEU A 330 -1.36 26.89 -5.33
CA LEU A 330 -2.50 26.42 -4.53
C LEU A 330 -2.20 26.59 -3.03
N THR A 331 -3.25 26.85 -2.27
CA THR A 331 -3.23 26.92 -0.81
C THR A 331 -4.00 25.75 -0.20
N TRP A 332 -3.86 25.54 1.09
CA TRP A 332 -4.65 24.54 1.83
C TRP A 332 -6.15 24.83 1.76
N GLU A 333 -6.52 26.11 1.78
CA GLU A 333 -7.89 26.57 1.65
C GLU A 333 -8.48 26.21 0.29
N ASP A 334 -7.68 26.30 -0.79
CA ASP A 334 -8.11 25.87 -2.12
C ASP A 334 -8.37 24.37 -2.16
N LEU A 335 -7.50 23.56 -1.54
CA LEU A 335 -7.70 22.11 -1.45
C LEU A 335 -8.98 21.75 -0.70
N SER A 336 -9.38 22.54 0.30
CA SER A 336 -10.61 22.32 1.06
C SER A 336 -11.89 22.49 0.22
N LYS A 337 -11.82 23.22 -0.89
CA LYS A 337 -12.90 23.43 -1.85
C LYS A 337 -13.08 22.27 -2.84
N MET A 338 -12.05 21.44 -3.06
CA MET A 338 -12.03 20.33 -4.02
C MET A 338 -12.78 19.10 -3.49
N LYS A 339 -14.06 19.27 -3.20
CA LYS A 339 -14.91 18.26 -2.55
C LYS A 339 -15.27 17.12 -3.50
N LEU A 340 -15.64 17.44 -4.73
CA LEU A 340 -15.97 16.44 -5.75
C LEU A 340 -14.73 15.63 -6.09
N THR A 341 -13.60 16.28 -6.28
CA THR A 341 -12.33 15.59 -6.58
C THR A 341 -11.95 14.59 -5.48
N TRP A 342 -12.17 14.94 -4.21
CA TRP A 342 -11.91 13.99 -3.12
C TRP A 342 -12.91 12.83 -3.09
N ARG A 343 -14.19 13.07 -3.40
CA ARG A 343 -15.20 11.99 -3.55
C ARG A 343 -14.84 11.03 -4.69
N VAL A 344 -14.37 11.56 -5.82
CA VAL A 344 -13.84 10.76 -6.93
C VAL A 344 -12.66 9.90 -6.48
N ALA A 345 -11.74 10.45 -5.69
CA ALA A 345 -10.64 9.69 -5.11
C ALA A 345 -11.13 8.57 -4.16
N GLN A 346 -12.10 8.85 -3.31
CA GLN A 346 -12.69 7.87 -2.39
C GLN A 346 -13.39 6.73 -3.14
N GLU A 347 -14.19 7.06 -4.17
CA GLU A 347 -14.83 6.04 -5.01
C GLU A 347 -13.82 5.21 -5.80
N THR A 348 -12.76 5.85 -6.29
CA THR A 348 -11.63 5.13 -6.91
C THR A 348 -10.99 4.15 -5.91
N LEU A 349 -10.74 4.59 -4.69
CA LEU A 349 -10.20 3.75 -3.61
C LEU A 349 -11.15 2.62 -3.20
N ARG A 350 -12.45 2.82 -3.31
CA ARG A 350 -13.45 1.77 -3.07
C ARG A 350 -13.35 0.68 -4.13
N ILE A 351 -13.37 1.08 -5.40
CA ILE A 351 -13.37 0.14 -6.53
C ILE A 351 -11.98 -0.48 -6.70
N ASP A 352 -10.92 0.32 -6.65
CA ASP A 352 -9.53 -0.10 -6.89
C ASP A 352 -8.61 0.28 -5.74
N PRO A 353 -8.77 -0.34 -4.56
CA PRO A 353 -7.86 -0.07 -3.45
C PRO A 353 -6.42 -0.46 -3.84
N PRO A 354 -5.44 0.42 -3.67
CA PRO A 354 -4.04 0.15 -4.03
C PRO A 354 -3.44 -1.02 -3.25
N PHE A 355 -4.03 -1.31 -2.08
CA PHE A 355 -3.58 -2.37 -1.20
C PHE A 355 -4.55 -3.53 -1.18
N PHE A 356 -4.10 -4.71 -1.63
CA PHE A 356 -4.95 -5.90 -1.77
C PHE A 356 -5.50 -6.40 -0.43
N GLY A 357 -4.68 -6.43 0.59
CA GLY A 357 -5.04 -6.92 1.92
C GLY A 357 -3.81 -7.14 2.79
N ASN A 358 -4.03 -7.52 4.03
CA ASN A 358 -2.95 -7.77 4.98
C ASN A 358 -3.26 -8.97 5.89
N VAL A 359 -2.22 -9.46 6.54
CA VAL A 359 -2.30 -10.54 7.50
C VAL A 359 -2.08 -10.03 8.92
N ARG A 360 -2.72 -10.71 9.87
CA ARG A 360 -2.43 -10.65 11.30
C ARG A 360 -2.15 -12.07 11.78
N THR A 361 -1.28 -12.21 12.77
CA THR A 361 -1.04 -13.50 13.42
C THR A 361 -1.75 -13.52 14.77
N THR A 362 -2.45 -14.59 15.07
CA THR A 362 -3.11 -14.81 16.37
C THR A 362 -2.08 -15.07 17.46
N LEU A 363 -2.16 -14.36 18.57
CA LEU A 363 -1.27 -14.52 19.73
C LEU A 363 -1.73 -15.63 20.69
N GLU A 364 -3.01 -15.95 20.64
CA GLU A 364 -3.69 -17.00 21.41
C GLU A 364 -4.79 -17.60 20.56
N ASP A 365 -5.47 -18.63 21.07
CA ASP A 365 -6.68 -19.14 20.44
C ASP A 365 -7.79 -18.10 20.57
N ILE A 366 -8.43 -17.80 19.46
CA ILE A 366 -9.52 -16.82 19.42
C ILE A 366 -10.77 -17.42 18.81
N GLU A 367 -11.92 -16.80 19.07
CA GLU A 367 -13.19 -17.14 18.46
C GLU A 367 -13.73 -15.96 17.65
N PHE A 368 -14.25 -16.25 16.47
CA PHE A 368 -14.96 -15.28 15.65
C PHE A 368 -16.09 -15.96 14.88
N ASP A 369 -17.29 -15.41 14.98
CA ASP A 369 -18.51 -15.93 14.32
C ASP A 369 -18.75 -17.43 14.61
N GLY A 370 -18.53 -17.84 15.86
CA GLY A 370 -18.65 -19.23 16.31
C GLY A 370 -17.52 -20.16 15.88
N TYR A 371 -16.52 -19.70 15.13
CA TYR A 371 -15.37 -20.49 14.72
C TYR A 371 -14.15 -20.23 15.59
N ARG A 372 -13.45 -21.30 15.96
CA ARG A 372 -12.15 -21.21 16.64
C ARG A 372 -11.02 -20.98 15.63
N ILE A 373 -10.19 -20.00 15.87
CA ILE A 373 -8.98 -19.69 15.10
C ILE A 373 -7.78 -19.94 16.03
N PRO A 374 -6.97 -20.99 15.78
CA PRO A 374 -5.88 -21.37 16.67
C PRO A 374 -4.76 -20.33 16.73
N LYS A 375 -4.04 -20.30 17.86
CA LYS A 375 -2.81 -19.55 18.06
C LYS A 375 -1.80 -19.82 16.95
N GLY A 376 -1.15 -18.75 16.46
CA GLY A 376 -0.13 -18.82 15.42
C GLY A 376 -0.68 -18.90 13.99
N TRP A 377 -2.00 -19.04 13.81
CA TRP A 377 -2.61 -18.94 12.50
C TRP A 377 -2.61 -17.48 12.01
N GLN A 378 -2.66 -17.33 10.70
CA GLN A 378 -2.86 -16.02 10.08
C GLN A 378 -4.35 -15.72 9.91
N VAL A 379 -4.71 -14.46 10.09
CA VAL A 379 -6.00 -13.87 9.72
C VAL A 379 -5.74 -12.89 8.60
N PHE A 380 -6.35 -13.12 7.45
CA PHE A 380 -6.24 -12.27 6.28
C PHE A 380 -7.50 -11.43 6.11
N TRP A 381 -7.34 -10.14 5.81
CA TRP A 381 -8.43 -9.25 5.44
C TRP A 381 -8.13 -8.54 4.13
N THR A 382 -9.18 -8.14 3.41
CA THR A 382 -9.08 -7.36 2.18
C THR A 382 -10.20 -6.32 2.11
N ALA A 383 -9.85 -5.12 1.66
CA ALA A 383 -10.81 -4.04 1.46
C ALA A 383 -11.78 -4.38 0.31
N LYS A 384 -11.27 -4.87 -0.81
CA LYS A 384 -12.01 -5.04 -2.08
C LYS A 384 -13.29 -5.87 -1.92
N VAL A 385 -13.24 -7.00 -1.20
CA VAL A 385 -14.44 -7.85 -1.03
C VAL A 385 -15.53 -7.11 -0.25
N THR A 386 -15.17 -6.40 0.82
CA THR A 386 -16.14 -5.59 1.57
C THR A 386 -16.66 -4.41 0.73
N HIS A 387 -15.80 -3.76 -0.03
CA HIS A 387 -16.16 -2.63 -0.89
C HIS A 387 -17.04 -3.01 -2.09
N MET A 388 -17.02 -4.28 -2.49
CA MET A 388 -17.82 -4.80 -3.61
C MET A 388 -19.04 -5.60 -3.15
N ASP A 389 -19.37 -5.58 -1.85
CA ASP A 389 -20.56 -6.25 -1.31
C ASP A 389 -21.82 -5.43 -1.64
N PRO A 390 -22.75 -5.97 -2.44
CA PRO A 390 -23.97 -5.25 -2.84
C PRO A 390 -24.94 -4.98 -1.69
N ARG A 391 -24.78 -5.68 -0.55
CA ARG A 391 -25.56 -5.43 0.67
C ARG A 391 -25.10 -4.17 1.40
N ILE A 392 -23.89 -3.67 1.08
CA ILE A 392 -23.27 -2.49 1.69
C ILE A 392 -23.27 -1.33 0.71
N PHE A 393 -22.85 -1.58 -0.53
CA PHE A 393 -22.77 -0.58 -1.59
C PHE A 393 -23.69 -1.02 -2.74
N HIS A 394 -24.79 -0.31 -2.93
CA HIS A 394 -25.72 -0.59 -4.03
C HIS A 394 -24.98 -0.49 -5.38
N GLU A 395 -25.18 -1.44 -6.31
CA GLU A 395 -24.48 -1.50 -7.60
C GLU A 395 -22.97 -1.27 -7.46
N PRO A 396 -22.23 -2.13 -6.70
CA PRO A 396 -20.87 -1.84 -6.28
C PRO A 396 -19.87 -1.76 -7.44
N ALA A 397 -20.20 -2.30 -8.60
CA ALA A 397 -19.38 -2.21 -9.80
C ALA A 397 -19.47 -0.86 -10.52
N GLN A 398 -20.54 -0.09 -10.28
CA GLN A 398 -20.73 1.23 -10.85
C GLN A 398 -19.86 2.25 -10.13
N PHE A 399 -19.17 3.07 -10.92
CA PHE A 399 -18.39 4.20 -10.41
C PHE A 399 -19.34 5.36 -10.11
N ASP A 400 -19.50 5.69 -8.85
CA ASP A 400 -20.45 6.71 -8.38
C ASP A 400 -19.88 7.49 -7.19
N PRO A 401 -19.22 8.63 -7.45
CA PRO A 401 -18.67 9.48 -6.39
C PRO A 401 -19.71 10.08 -5.42
N SER A 402 -21.00 10.07 -5.79
CA SER A 402 -22.07 10.60 -4.93
C SER A 402 -22.26 9.79 -3.63
N ARG A 403 -21.77 8.52 -3.63
CA ARG A 403 -21.76 7.66 -2.43
C ARG A 403 -21.04 8.29 -1.23
N PHE A 404 -20.13 9.21 -1.48
CA PHE A 404 -19.35 9.91 -0.46
C PHE A 404 -19.86 11.33 -0.18
N GLU A 405 -21.07 11.65 -0.58
CA GLU A 405 -21.74 12.88 -0.17
C GLU A 405 -22.23 12.81 1.27
N SER A 406 -22.31 13.97 1.93
CA SER A 406 -22.74 14.05 3.34
C SER A 406 -24.18 13.57 3.58
N GLN A 407 -25.00 13.55 2.52
CA GLN A 407 -26.40 13.13 2.55
C GLN A 407 -26.62 11.68 2.11
N SER A 408 -25.54 10.98 1.69
CA SER A 408 -25.65 9.60 1.24
C SER A 408 -26.01 8.67 2.41
N PRO A 409 -26.68 7.54 2.14
CA PRO A 409 -27.01 6.55 3.17
C PRO A 409 -25.77 6.15 3.98
N VAL A 410 -25.94 6.10 5.30
CA VAL A 410 -24.84 5.74 6.21
C VAL A 410 -24.51 4.27 6.04
N THR A 411 -23.32 3.99 5.55
CA THR A 411 -22.79 2.62 5.51
C THR A 411 -22.35 2.16 6.91
N PRO A 412 -22.46 0.87 7.25
CA PRO A 412 -21.98 0.34 8.52
C PRO A 412 -20.51 0.74 8.80
N PRO A 413 -20.14 0.99 10.05
CA PRO A 413 -18.75 1.24 10.41
C PRO A 413 -17.80 0.14 9.90
N CYS A 414 -16.60 0.50 9.47
CA CYS A 414 -15.62 -0.42 8.86
C CYS A 414 -16.05 -1.05 7.53
N SER A 415 -17.00 -0.42 6.80
CA SER A 415 -17.34 -0.79 5.43
C SER A 415 -16.36 -0.22 4.41
N PHE A 416 -16.04 1.07 4.48
CA PHE A 416 -14.99 1.69 3.68
C PHE A 416 -13.67 1.67 4.45
N VAL A 417 -12.74 0.81 4.01
CA VAL A 417 -11.49 0.53 4.71
C VAL A 417 -10.26 0.62 3.80
N ALA A 418 -10.33 1.49 2.80
CA ALA A 418 -9.23 1.69 1.86
C ALA A 418 -7.90 2.09 2.55
N PHE A 419 -8.00 2.81 3.66
CA PHE A 419 -6.88 3.20 4.51
C PHE A 419 -6.69 2.29 5.75
N GLY A 420 -7.37 1.14 5.80
CA GLY A 420 -7.41 0.29 6.97
C GLY A 420 -8.31 0.85 8.09
N GLY A 421 -7.98 0.53 9.35
CA GLY A 421 -8.77 0.98 10.50
C GLY A 421 -8.07 0.77 11.83
N GLY A 422 -8.70 1.28 12.90
CA GLY A 422 -8.22 1.16 14.26
C GLY A 422 -6.89 1.90 14.51
N PRO A 423 -6.14 1.50 15.55
CA PRO A 423 -4.86 2.17 15.89
C PRO A 423 -3.79 2.12 14.78
N ARG A 424 -3.98 1.28 13.76
CA ARG A 424 -3.06 1.12 12.61
C ARG A 424 -3.63 1.67 11.30
N ILE A 425 -4.64 2.52 11.37
CA ILE A 425 -5.13 3.27 10.20
C ILE A 425 -3.97 4.04 9.55
N CYS A 426 -4.01 4.18 8.24
CA CYS A 426 -2.96 4.91 7.50
C CYS A 426 -2.70 6.30 8.15
N PRO A 427 -1.47 6.61 8.53
CA PRO A 427 -1.15 7.92 9.09
C PRO A 427 -1.13 9.03 8.04
N ALA A 428 -0.99 8.69 6.75
CA ALA A 428 -0.75 9.62 5.65
C ALA A 428 -2.01 9.93 4.82
N ILE A 429 -3.22 9.82 5.39
CA ILE A 429 -4.49 10.08 4.66
C ILE A 429 -4.52 11.50 4.12
N GLU A 430 -4.26 12.50 4.97
CA GLU A 430 -4.27 13.91 4.58
C GLU A 430 -3.12 14.25 3.61
N PHE A 431 -1.98 13.59 3.73
CA PHE A 431 -0.88 13.72 2.77
C PHE A 431 -1.27 13.18 1.38
N THR A 432 -1.85 11.98 1.33
CA THR A 432 -2.38 11.38 0.09
C THR A 432 -3.44 12.27 -0.55
N LYS A 433 -4.34 12.84 0.28
CA LYS A 433 -5.38 13.76 -0.17
C LYS A 433 -4.76 15.01 -0.79
N MET A 434 -3.84 15.67 -0.09
CA MET A 434 -3.13 16.86 -0.56
C MET A 434 -2.47 16.62 -1.93
N GLU A 435 -1.65 15.57 -2.04
CA GLU A 435 -0.92 15.24 -3.26
C GLU A 435 -1.87 14.92 -4.42
N THR A 436 -2.92 14.14 -4.16
CA THR A 436 -3.95 13.80 -5.16
C THR A 436 -4.69 15.03 -5.64
N LEU A 437 -5.16 15.89 -4.74
CA LEU A 437 -5.93 17.08 -5.09
C LEU A 437 -5.12 18.08 -5.91
N VAL A 438 -3.86 18.33 -5.50
CA VAL A 438 -2.97 19.22 -6.26
C VAL A 438 -2.70 18.66 -7.66
N THR A 439 -2.44 17.37 -7.77
CA THR A 439 -2.14 16.73 -9.05
C THR A 439 -3.35 16.77 -9.99
N MET A 440 -4.52 16.41 -9.48
CA MET A 440 -5.75 16.40 -10.27
C MET A 440 -6.17 17.80 -10.71
N HIS A 441 -5.94 18.83 -9.88
CA HIS A 441 -6.22 20.21 -10.25
C HIS A 441 -5.55 20.60 -11.58
N TYR A 442 -4.27 20.33 -11.71
CA TYR A 442 -3.55 20.66 -12.93
C TYR A 442 -3.84 19.70 -14.08
N LEU A 443 -4.08 18.42 -13.80
CA LEU A 443 -4.38 17.45 -14.86
C LEU A 443 -5.69 17.76 -15.56
N VAL A 444 -6.79 17.95 -14.82
CA VAL A 444 -8.13 18.15 -15.43
C VAL A 444 -8.25 19.50 -16.12
N ARG A 445 -7.48 20.50 -15.71
CA ARG A 445 -7.47 21.84 -16.31
C ARG A 445 -6.64 21.92 -17.59
N HIS A 446 -5.53 21.19 -17.64
CA HIS A 446 -4.56 21.35 -18.73
C HIS A 446 -4.58 20.23 -19.77
N PHE A 447 -5.29 19.13 -19.50
CA PHE A 447 -5.28 17.99 -20.39
C PHE A 447 -6.69 17.39 -20.56
N ARG A 448 -6.95 16.99 -21.79
CA ARG A 448 -8.06 16.09 -22.13
C ARG A 448 -7.48 14.77 -22.54
N TRP A 449 -8.09 13.68 -22.10
CA TRP A 449 -7.56 12.34 -22.39
C TRP A 449 -8.66 11.34 -22.73
N MET A 450 -8.27 10.34 -23.48
CA MET A 450 -9.06 9.15 -23.78
C MET A 450 -8.18 7.91 -23.65
N LEU A 451 -8.78 6.78 -23.41
CA LEU A 451 -8.06 5.50 -23.38
C LEU A 451 -7.68 5.10 -24.81
N CYS A 452 -6.42 4.76 -25.07
CA CYS A 452 -5.96 4.30 -26.37
C CYS A 452 -6.39 2.85 -26.69
N CYS A 453 -6.69 2.06 -25.65
CA CYS A 453 -7.15 0.66 -25.72
C CYS A 453 -7.80 0.30 -24.37
N ASN A 454 -8.44 -0.87 -24.25
CA ASN A 454 -8.98 -1.33 -22.96
C ASN A 454 -7.81 -1.60 -21.98
N PRO A 455 -7.45 -0.66 -21.10
CA PRO A 455 -6.31 -0.81 -20.24
C PRO A 455 -6.70 -1.64 -19.04
N VAL A 456 -5.98 -2.72 -18.80
CA VAL A 456 -6.00 -3.39 -17.50
C VAL A 456 -4.99 -2.68 -16.60
N LEU A 457 -5.46 -1.87 -15.67
CA LEU A 457 -4.66 -1.47 -14.51
C LEU A 457 -4.64 -2.66 -13.57
N SER A 458 -3.50 -3.35 -13.51
CA SER A 458 -3.24 -4.27 -12.42
C SER A 458 -2.48 -3.50 -11.35
N PRO A 459 -3.08 -3.25 -10.21
CA PRO A 459 -2.35 -2.79 -9.06
C PRO A 459 -1.32 -3.86 -8.68
N LEU A 460 -0.13 -3.46 -8.26
CA LEU A 460 0.83 -4.36 -7.60
C LEU A 460 0.26 -4.76 -6.24
N HIS A 461 -0.65 -5.73 -6.24
CA HIS A 461 -1.25 -6.26 -5.04
C HIS A 461 -0.32 -7.30 -4.43
N GLY A 462 0.64 -6.90 -3.65
CA GLY A 462 1.32 -7.74 -2.68
C GLY A 462 2.00 -9.01 -3.18
N LEU A 463 1.90 -9.34 -4.48
CA LEU A 463 2.59 -10.43 -5.15
C LEU A 463 3.25 -9.89 -6.41
N PRO A 464 4.53 -10.21 -6.64
CA PRO A 464 5.29 -9.62 -7.72
C PRO A 464 4.83 -10.22 -9.04
N ILE A 465 4.05 -9.47 -9.74
CA ILE A 465 3.77 -9.74 -11.12
C ILE A 465 4.07 -8.46 -11.86
N GLU A 466 5.19 -8.46 -12.56
CA GLU A 466 5.38 -7.57 -13.69
C GLU A 466 4.28 -7.88 -14.70
N LEU A 467 3.17 -7.22 -14.55
CA LEU A 467 2.27 -7.03 -15.63
C LEU A 467 2.80 -5.81 -16.38
N GLU A 468 3.18 -6.00 -17.63
CA GLU A 468 3.40 -4.88 -18.55
C GLU A 468 2.11 -4.07 -18.59
N HIS A 469 2.06 -3.02 -17.79
CA HIS A 469 0.94 -2.11 -17.74
C HIS A 469 1.04 -1.16 -18.91
N ARG A 470 0.52 -1.56 -20.04
CA ARG A 470 0.31 -0.69 -21.21
C ARG A 470 -0.99 0.10 -21.02
N THR A 471 -1.03 0.99 -20.05
CA THR A 471 -2.04 2.03 -20.07
C THR A 471 -1.51 3.17 -20.91
N SER A 472 -1.67 3.06 -22.21
CA SER A 472 -1.41 4.19 -23.12
C SER A 472 -2.65 5.06 -23.13
N LEU A 473 -2.54 6.28 -22.64
CA LEU A 473 -3.56 7.31 -22.77
C LEU A 473 -3.13 8.25 -23.89
N CYS A 474 -4.03 8.51 -24.83
CA CYS A 474 -3.86 9.62 -25.76
C CYS A 474 -4.26 10.89 -25.04
N ILE A 475 -3.31 11.83 -24.89
CA ILE A 475 -3.54 13.13 -24.30
C ILE A 475 -3.43 14.14 -25.43
N ARG A 476 -4.46 14.95 -25.61
CA ARG A 476 -4.42 16.11 -26.49
C ARG A 476 -4.17 17.32 -25.61
N PRO A 477 -3.07 18.04 -25.80
CA PRO A 477 -2.92 19.38 -25.21
C PRO A 477 -3.98 20.30 -25.83
N GLU A 478 -4.59 21.14 -25.01
CA GLU A 478 -5.35 22.30 -25.50
C GLU A 478 -4.43 23.35 -26.06
#